data_537f4a7620e3ff85d8e86c91037c117d
#
_entry.id   537f4a7620e3ff85d8e86c91037c117d
#
_cell.length_a   1.000
_cell.length_b   1.000
_cell.length_c   1.000
_cell.angle_alpha   90.00
_cell.angle_beta   90.00
_cell.angle_gamma   90.00
#
_symmetry.space_group_name_H-M   'P 1'
#
loop_
_entity.id
_entity.type
_entity.pdbx_description
1 polymer ?
#
loop_
_entity_poly.entity_id
_entity_poly.type
_entity_poly.pdbx_seq_one_letter_code
_entity_poly.pdbx_strand_id
1 'polypeptide(L)'
;MLSGETAMGAHPVEAVQTMASIAATTEEDIDYKVRFSNVYPAPLTKNITSAIGHATVTTAHDLGAAAIETVTQSGTTARMISKYRPDVPIIGATTEEKVLHQLMLSWGVVPVRCVRQDNTDALCDHAVEVGRTTGLIHPDDMGVITAGIPLGASGTTNMLKVQTVR
;
A
#
# COMPACT_ATOMS: atom_id res chain seq x y z
N MET A 1 -6.03 18.96 -13.28
CA MET A 1 -4.75 19.00 -14.04
C MET A 1 -4.18 20.40 -13.87
N LEU A 2 -2.90 20.52 -13.52
CA LEU A 2 -2.18 21.78 -13.45
C LEU A 2 -1.27 21.90 -14.67
N SER A 3 -1.08 23.12 -15.17
CA SER A 3 -0.32 23.40 -16.39
C SER A 3 0.30 24.80 -16.33
N GLY A 4 -0.23 25.77 -17.08
CA GLY A 4 0.31 27.13 -17.15
C GLY A 4 0.24 27.89 -15.81
N GLU A 5 -0.77 27.62 -15.00
CA GLU A 5 -0.95 28.24 -13.68
C GLU A 5 0.20 27.94 -12.71
N THR A 6 0.88 26.79 -12.87
CA THR A 6 2.05 26.40 -12.06
C THR A 6 3.38 26.71 -12.76
N ALA A 7 3.41 26.64 -14.11
CA ALA A 7 4.65 26.82 -14.86
C ALA A 7 5.00 28.30 -15.11
N MET A 8 4.00 29.16 -15.31
CA MET A 8 4.16 30.57 -15.67
C MET A 8 3.15 31.50 -15.00
N GLY A 9 2.26 31.00 -14.16
CA GLY A 9 1.24 31.77 -13.44
C GLY A 9 1.83 32.65 -12.34
N ALA A 10 1.06 33.63 -11.90
CA ALA A 10 1.45 34.54 -10.82
C ALA A 10 1.38 33.89 -9.43
N HIS A 11 0.64 32.78 -9.28
CA HIS A 11 0.36 32.11 -8.01
C HIS A 11 0.56 30.59 -8.09
N PRO A 12 1.79 30.10 -8.41
CA PRO A 12 2.03 28.67 -8.65
C PRO A 12 1.86 27.81 -7.41
N VAL A 13 2.24 28.32 -6.23
CA VAL A 13 2.13 27.59 -4.96
C VAL A 13 0.68 27.45 -4.54
N GLU A 14 -0.10 28.54 -4.62
CA GLU A 14 -1.52 28.57 -4.28
C GLU A 14 -2.33 27.67 -5.23
N ALA A 15 -1.95 27.57 -6.50
CA ALA A 15 -2.57 26.66 -7.44
C ALA A 15 -2.41 25.20 -7.02
N VAL A 16 -1.21 24.81 -6.58
CA VAL A 16 -0.95 23.44 -6.07
C VAL A 16 -1.69 23.20 -4.75
N GLN A 17 -1.67 24.17 -3.83
CA GLN A 17 -2.39 24.06 -2.56
C GLN A 17 -3.89 23.89 -2.77
N THR A 18 -4.48 24.69 -3.66
CA THR A 18 -5.91 24.58 -4.01
C THR A 18 -6.23 23.20 -4.60
N MET A 19 -5.40 22.70 -5.52
CA MET A 19 -5.58 21.36 -6.08
C MET A 19 -5.48 20.28 -5.02
N ALA A 20 -4.52 20.38 -4.10
CA ALA A 20 -4.35 19.42 -3.01
C ALA A 20 -5.55 19.42 -2.07
N SER A 21 -6.08 20.62 -1.72
CA SER A 21 -7.28 20.75 -0.90
C SER A 21 -8.51 20.14 -1.58
N ILE A 22 -8.71 20.39 -2.87
CA ILE A 22 -9.81 19.80 -3.65
C ILE A 22 -9.67 18.26 -3.69
N ALA A 23 -8.45 17.74 -3.90
CA ALA A 23 -8.21 16.31 -3.91
C ALA A 23 -8.55 15.67 -2.56
N ALA A 24 -8.07 16.25 -1.45
CA ALA A 24 -8.33 15.77 -0.10
C ALA A 24 -9.84 15.73 0.21
N THR A 25 -10.56 16.84 -0.06
CA THR A 25 -12.02 16.91 0.15
C THR A 25 -12.76 15.89 -0.71
N THR A 26 -12.33 15.69 -1.97
CA THR A 26 -12.98 14.72 -2.86
C THR A 26 -12.74 13.28 -2.39
N GLU A 27 -11.56 12.98 -1.84
CA GLU A 27 -11.23 11.65 -1.32
C GLU A 27 -12.10 11.25 -0.13
N GLU A 28 -12.54 12.20 0.70
CA GLU A 28 -13.47 11.96 1.82
C GLU A 28 -14.85 11.45 1.36
N ASP A 29 -15.28 11.84 0.17
CA ASP A 29 -16.57 11.43 -0.41
C ASP A 29 -16.51 10.09 -1.19
N ILE A 30 -15.32 9.51 -1.37
CA ILE A 30 -15.15 8.26 -2.11
C ILE A 30 -15.37 7.06 -1.18
N ASP A 31 -16.42 6.28 -1.44
CA ASP A 31 -16.56 4.94 -0.85
C ASP A 31 -15.63 3.95 -1.59
N TYR A 32 -14.43 3.80 -1.06
CA TYR A 32 -13.41 2.92 -1.64
C TYR A 32 -13.80 1.44 -1.60
N LYS A 33 -14.61 0.99 -0.62
CA LYS A 33 -15.09 -0.40 -0.53
C LYS A 33 -16.09 -0.70 -1.64
N VAL A 34 -17.07 0.17 -1.83
CA VAL A 34 -18.03 0.06 -2.93
C VAL A 34 -17.32 0.17 -4.28
N ARG A 35 -16.39 1.10 -4.42
CA ARG A 35 -15.58 1.23 -5.63
C ARG A 35 -14.78 -0.03 -5.92
N PHE A 36 -14.11 -0.61 -4.93
CA PHE A 36 -13.34 -1.84 -5.09
C PHE A 36 -14.25 -2.99 -5.57
N SER A 37 -15.39 -3.20 -4.93
CA SER A 37 -16.34 -4.25 -5.30
C SER A 37 -16.88 -4.12 -6.73
N ASN A 38 -17.13 -2.89 -7.18
CA ASN A 38 -17.67 -2.62 -8.51
C ASN A 38 -16.62 -2.68 -9.62
N VAL A 39 -15.40 -2.19 -9.37
CA VAL A 39 -14.35 -2.08 -10.39
C VAL A 39 -13.50 -3.34 -10.45
N TYR A 40 -13.35 -4.02 -9.35
CA TYR A 40 -12.50 -5.20 -9.22
C TYR A 40 -13.30 -6.40 -8.65
N PRO A 41 -14.25 -6.95 -9.41
CA PRO A 41 -14.91 -8.20 -8.98
C PRO A 41 -13.88 -9.31 -8.83
N ALA A 42 -14.19 -10.31 -8.02
CA ALA A 42 -13.28 -11.42 -7.75
C ALA A 42 -12.67 -11.99 -9.06
N PRO A 43 -11.35 -11.95 -9.22
CA PRO A 43 -10.74 -12.29 -10.49
C PRO A 43 -10.77 -13.79 -10.72
N LEU A 44 -11.38 -14.22 -11.83
CA LEU A 44 -11.13 -15.55 -12.38
C LEU A 44 -9.77 -15.50 -13.09
N THR A 45 -8.69 -15.65 -12.33
CA THR A 45 -7.33 -15.55 -12.85
C THR A 45 -6.48 -16.74 -12.44
N LYS A 46 -5.57 -17.15 -13.34
CA LYS A 46 -4.49 -18.10 -13.01
C LYS A 46 -3.25 -17.40 -12.41
N ASN A 47 -3.28 -16.08 -12.26
CA ASN A 47 -2.16 -15.31 -11.71
C ASN A 47 -2.29 -15.25 -10.18
N ILE A 48 -1.43 -16.01 -9.50
CA ILE A 48 -1.39 -16.11 -8.03
C ILE A 48 -1.23 -14.71 -7.39
N THR A 49 -0.33 -13.90 -7.91
CA THR A 49 -0.07 -12.55 -7.39
C THR A 49 -1.33 -11.66 -7.43
N SER A 50 -2.09 -11.72 -8.52
CA SER A 50 -3.35 -10.98 -8.63
C SER A 50 -4.42 -11.51 -7.68
N ALA A 51 -4.53 -12.83 -7.54
CA ALA A 51 -5.48 -13.45 -6.63
C ALA A 51 -5.19 -13.10 -5.16
N ILE A 52 -3.93 -13.22 -4.75
CA ILE A 52 -3.50 -12.84 -3.39
C ILE A 52 -3.68 -11.35 -3.16
N GLY A 53 -3.34 -10.50 -4.14
CA GLY A 53 -3.53 -9.06 -4.01
C GLY A 53 -4.99 -8.66 -3.83
N HIS A 54 -5.89 -9.25 -4.61
CA HIS A 54 -7.33 -9.04 -4.44
C HIS A 54 -7.80 -9.52 -3.04
N ALA A 55 -7.41 -10.73 -2.63
CA ALA A 55 -7.72 -11.28 -1.32
C ALA A 55 -7.19 -10.40 -0.18
N THR A 56 -5.98 -9.83 -0.34
CA THR A 56 -5.38 -8.91 0.64
C THR A 56 -6.26 -7.68 0.86
N VAL A 57 -6.71 -7.03 -0.21
CA VAL A 57 -7.57 -5.85 -0.12
C VAL A 57 -8.94 -6.21 0.46
N THR A 58 -9.55 -7.32 0.00
CA THR A 58 -10.81 -7.82 0.57
C THR A 58 -10.68 -8.06 2.07
N THR A 59 -9.63 -8.77 2.49
CA THR A 59 -9.39 -9.05 3.92
C THR A 59 -9.20 -7.77 4.74
N ALA A 60 -8.47 -6.79 4.20
CA ALA A 60 -8.28 -5.52 4.89
C ALA A 60 -9.60 -4.76 5.09
N HIS A 61 -10.45 -4.73 4.05
CA HIS A 61 -11.77 -4.10 4.12
C HIS A 61 -12.72 -4.81 5.07
N ASP A 62 -12.76 -6.16 5.05
CA ASP A 62 -13.66 -6.96 5.88
C ASP A 62 -13.31 -6.85 7.37
N LEU A 63 -12.01 -6.76 7.69
CA LEU A 63 -11.53 -6.65 9.06
C LEU A 63 -11.46 -5.21 9.56
N GLY A 64 -11.61 -4.20 8.71
CA GLY A 64 -11.32 -2.81 9.07
C GLY A 64 -9.87 -2.65 9.52
N ALA A 65 -8.93 -3.27 8.79
CA ALA A 65 -7.50 -3.21 9.12
C ALA A 65 -6.98 -1.76 9.09
N ALA A 66 -6.01 -1.44 9.94
CA ALA A 66 -5.40 -0.11 9.96
C ALA A 66 -4.48 0.15 8.75
N ALA A 67 -3.84 -0.90 8.23
CA ALA A 67 -2.98 -0.81 7.05
C ALA A 67 -2.83 -2.17 6.34
N ILE A 68 -2.41 -2.11 5.07
CA ILE A 68 -1.87 -3.25 4.34
C ILE A 68 -0.34 -3.10 4.31
N GLU A 69 0.36 -4.08 4.85
CA GLU A 69 1.82 -4.10 4.88
C GLU A 69 2.35 -4.99 3.77
N THR A 70 3.13 -4.43 2.87
CA THR A 70 3.73 -5.18 1.76
C THR A 70 5.23 -5.26 1.93
N VAL A 71 5.79 -6.47 2.02
CA VAL A 71 7.24 -6.64 1.99
C VAL A 71 7.67 -7.01 0.57
N THR A 72 8.47 -6.15 -0.05
CA THR A 72 8.74 -6.24 -1.48
C THR A 72 10.17 -5.83 -1.83
N GLN A 73 10.86 -6.63 -2.62
CA GLN A 73 12.19 -6.31 -3.11
C GLN A 73 12.13 -5.41 -4.36
N SER A 74 11.17 -5.64 -5.25
CA SER A 74 11.05 -4.91 -6.53
C SER A 74 9.95 -3.84 -6.54
N GLY A 75 9.18 -3.71 -5.45
CA GLY A 75 8.01 -2.83 -5.38
C GLY A 75 6.76 -3.39 -6.05
N THR A 76 6.82 -4.56 -6.67
CA THR A 76 5.71 -5.11 -7.46
C THR A 76 4.47 -5.37 -6.61
N THR A 77 4.62 -5.94 -5.42
CA THR A 77 3.52 -6.22 -4.49
C THR A 77 2.80 -4.93 -4.09
N ALA A 78 3.55 -3.91 -3.63
CA ALA A 78 2.97 -2.63 -3.22
C ALA A 78 2.23 -1.93 -4.38
N ARG A 79 2.83 -1.89 -5.59
CA ARG A 79 2.17 -1.31 -6.77
C ARG A 79 0.92 -2.06 -7.18
N MET A 80 0.93 -3.39 -7.03
CA MET A 80 -0.26 -4.19 -7.34
C MET A 80 -1.39 -3.91 -6.35
N ILE A 81 -1.11 -3.83 -5.06
CA ILE A 81 -2.12 -3.46 -4.05
C ILE A 81 -2.62 -2.04 -4.31
N SER A 82 -1.71 -1.08 -4.57
CA SER A 82 -2.04 0.30 -4.90
C SER A 82 -3.02 0.42 -6.09
N LYS A 83 -2.93 -0.47 -7.07
CA LYS A 83 -3.86 -0.52 -8.20
C LYS A 83 -5.33 -0.69 -7.78
N TYR A 84 -5.56 -1.45 -6.72
CA TYR A 84 -6.91 -1.70 -6.21
C TYR A 84 -7.50 -0.53 -5.42
N ARG A 85 -6.68 0.47 -5.07
CA ARG A 85 -7.13 1.64 -4.31
C ARG A 85 -7.87 1.26 -3.02
N PRO A 86 -7.25 0.52 -2.08
CA PRO A 86 -7.89 0.20 -0.81
C PRO A 86 -8.22 1.47 0.00
N ASP A 87 -9.17 1.37 0.92
CA ASP A 87 -9.54 2.46 1.85
C ASP A 87 -8.52 2.66 2.98
N VAL A 88 -7.54 1.77 3.08
CA VAL A 88 -6.48 1.81 4.09
C VAL A 88 -5.12 2.09 3.46
N PRO A 89 -4.18 2.72 4.19
CA PRO A 89 -2.83 2.98 3.69
C PRO A 89 -2.08 1.68 3.39
N ILE A 90 -1.16 1.78 2.44
CA ILE A 90 -0.28 0.68 2.05
C ILE A 90 1.12 1.01 2.53
N ILE A 91 1.66 0.25 3.47
CA ILE A 91 3.04 0.38 3.93
C ILE A 91 3.92 -0.50 3.05
N GLY A 92 4.77 0.14 2.25
CA GLY A 92 5.67 -0.54 1.30
C GLY A 92 7.07 -0.76 1.89
N ALA A 93 7.28 -1.86 2.61
CA ALA A 93 8.58 -2.18 3.22
C ALA A 93 9.54 -2.79 2.18
N THR A 94 10.71 -2.18 2.00
CA THR A 94 11.73 -2.62 1.05
C THR A 94 13.15 -2.42 1.56
N THR A 95 14.05 -3.32 1.16
CA THR A 95 15.50 -3.19 1.41
C THR A 95 16.20 -2.29 0.38
N GLU A 96 15.55 -2.06 -0.77
CA GLU A 96 16.12 -1.40 -1.94
C GLU A 96 15.80 0.09 -1.96
N GLU A 97 16.80 0.95 -1.82
CA GLU A 97 16.62 2.40 -1.79
C GLU A 97 15.97 2.96 -3.07
N LYS A 98 16.37 2.43 -4.24
CA LYS A 98 15.74 2.80 -5.50
C LYS A 98 14.24 2.50 -5.52
N VAL A 99 13.84 1.35 -4.97
CA VAL A 99 12.43 0.95 -4.90
C VAL A 99 11.67 1.81 -3.92
N LEU A 100 12.27 2.17 -2.80
CA LEU A 100 11.70 3.10 -1.83
C LEU A 100 11.30 4.42 -2.51
N HIS A 101 12.20 5.04 -3.27
CA HIS A 101 11.89 6.28 -4.01
C HIS A 101 10.83 6.06 -5.11
N GLN A 102 10.87 4.94 -5.82
CA GLN A 102 9.86 4.64 -6.85
C GLN A 102 8.46 4.46 -6.28
N LEU A 103 8.34 3.87 -5.09
CA LEU A 103 7.06 3.64 -4.43
C LEU A 103 6.38 4.94 -3.97
N MET A 104 7.14 6.02 -3.76
CA MET A 104 6.56 7.35 -3.46
C MET A 104 5.63 7.88 -4.56
N LEU A 105 5.74 7.36 -5.77
CA LEU A 105 4.86 7.70 -6.89
C LEU A 105 3.63 6.79 -7.00
N SER A 106 3.48 5.82 -6.10
CA SER A 106 2.36 4.88 -6.08
C SER A 106 1.27 5.39 -5.14
N TRP A 107 0.03 5.40 -5.62
CA TRP A 107 -1.10 5.90 -4.85
C TRP A 107 -1.27 5.12 -3.53
N GLY A 108 -1.45 5.85 -2.43
CA GLY A 108 -1.71 5.29 -1.10
C GLY A 108 -0.55 4.51 -0.49
N VAL A 109 0.65 4.52 -1.13
CA VAL A 109 1.82 3.81 -0.62
C VAL A 109 2.71 4.75 0.18
N VAL A 110 2.98 4.36 1.43
CA VAL A 110 3.99 4.95 2.29
C VAL A 110 5.19 4.01 2.31
N PRO A 111 6.27 4.33 1.59
CA PRO A 111 7.43 3.46 1.53
C PRO A 111 8.27 3.58 2.80
N VAL A 112 8.73 2.44 3.31
CA VAL A 112 9.59 2.37 4.49
C VAL A 112 10.80 1.47 4.21
N ARG A 113 11.94 1.82 4.80
CA ARG A 113 13.12 0.98 4.73
C ARG A 113 13.00 -0.16 5.73
N CYS A 114 13.24 -1.38 5.28
CA CYS A 114 13.32 -2.56 6.14
C CYS A 114 14.67 -3.25 5.99
N VAL A 115 14.96 -4.18 6.88
CA VAL A 115 16.12 -5.06 6.78
C VAL A 115 15.70 -6.46 6.35
N ARG A 116 16.61 -7.17 5.69
CA ARG A 116 16.34 -8.54 5.23
C ARG A 116 16.13 -9.45 6.43
N GLN A 117 15.12 -10.30 6.33
CA GLN A 117 14.81 -11.34 7.30
C GLN A 117 15.06 -12.73 6.70
N ASP A 118 15.39 -13.69 7.56
CA ASP A 118 15.76 -15.04 7.13
C ASP A 118 14.61 -16.04 7.17
N ASN A 119 13.51 -15.68 7.87
CA ASN A 119 12.31 -16.51 7.95
C ASN A 119 11.04 -15.67 7.90
N THR A 120 9.91 -16.33 7.64
CA THR A 120 8.62 -15.67 7.42
C THR A 120 8.07 -15.01 8.67
N ASP A 121 8.24 -15.60 9.86
CA ASP A 121 7.72 -15.03 11.10
C ASP A 121 8.47 -13.75 11.45
N ALA A 122 9.81 -13.78 11.41
CA ALA A 122 10.63 -12.59 11.60
C ALA A 122 10.32 -11.50 10.56
N LEU A 123 10.01 -11.88 9.30
CA LEU A 123 9.60 -10.94 8.27
C LEU A 123 8.30 -10.23 8.63
N CYS A 124 7.30 -10.98 9.11
CA CYS A 124 6.02 -10.39 9.50
C CYS A 124 6.15 -9.50 10.73
N ASP A 125 6.87 -9.94 11.75
CA ASP A 125 7.11 -9.15 12.95
C ASP A 125 7.87 -7.85 12.62
N HIS A 126 8.87 -7.95 11.75
CA HIS A 126 9.63 -6.77 11.31
C HIS A 126 8.79 -5.84 10.43
N ALA A 127 7.88 -6.36 9.60
CA ALA A 127 6.95 -5.53 8.83
C ALA A 127 6.09 -4.67 9.76
N VAL A 128 5.50 -5.28 10.80
CA VAL A 128 4.74 -4.55 11.83
C VAL A 128 5.60 -3.52 12.56
N GLU A 129 6.83 -3.89 12.95
CA GLU A 129 7.76 -2.98 13.63
C GLU A 129 8.05 -1.72 12.79
N VAL A 130 8.44 -1.90 11.53
CA VAL A 130 8.71 -0.75 10.65
C VAL A 130 7.44 0.00 10.28
N GLY A 131 6.29 -0.69 10.18
CA GLY A 131 4.99 -0.09 9.97
C GLY A 131 4.64 0.90 11.10
N ARG A 132 4.90 0.55 12.35
CA ARG A 132 4.69 1.44 13.50
C ARG A 132 5.50 2.73 13.41
N THR A 133 6.68 2.71 12.80
CA THR A 133 7.50 3.92 12.63
C THR A 133 6.84 4.97 11.72
N THR A 134 5.86 4.58 10.93
CA THR A 134 5.10 5.50 10.07
C THR A 134 4.05 6.31 10.84
N GLY A 135 3.67 5.88 12.04
CA GLY A 135 2.55 6.44 12.79
C GLY A 135 1.17 6.10 12.24
N LEU A 136 1.08 5.20 11.25
CA LEU A 136 -0.18 4.78 10.63
C LEU A 136 -0.82 3.57 11.30
N ILE A 137 -0.05 2.81 12.08
CA ILE A 137 -0.52 1.66 12.85
C ILE A 137 -0.09 1.79 14.31
N HIS A 138 -0.97 1.38 15.21
CA HIS A 138 -0.80 1.52 16.65
C HIS A 138 -0.97 0.15 17.36
N PRO A 139 -0.58 0.03 18.62
CA PRO A 139 -0.89 -1.18 19.41
C PRO A 139 -2.39 -1.50 19.36
N ASP A 140 -2.68 -2.80 19.29
CA ASP A 140 -4.02 -3.39 19.16
C ASP A 140 -4.68 -3.24 17.77
N ASP A 141 -4.10 -2.49 16.84
CA ASP A 141 -4.56 -2.45 15.45
C ASP A 141 -4.35 -3.80 14.76
N MET A 142 -5.17 -4.06 13.73
CA MET A 142 -4.95 -5.18 12.82
C MET A 142 -4.24 -4.72 11.55
N GLY A 143 -3.14 -5.41 11.22
CA GLY A 143 -2.43 -5.27 9.94
C GLY A 143 -2.66 -6.47 9.03
N VAL A 144 -2.71 -6.24 7.73
CA VAL A 144 -2.74 -7.32 6.72
C VAL A 144 -1.42 -7.32 5.97
N ILE A 145 -0.61 -8.36 6.21
CA ILE A 145 0.74 -8.47 5.66
C ILE A 145 0.70 -9.33 4.39
N THR A 146 1.36 -8.89 3.33
CA THR A 146 1.51 -9.66 2.10
C THR A 146 2.95 -9.62 1.58
N ALA A 147 3.44 -10.79 1.17
CA ALA A 147 4.80 -10.97 0.72
C ALA A 147 4.94 -12.13 -0.28
N GLY A 148 6.11 -12.28 -0.87
CA GLY A 148 6.50 -13.44 -1.68
C GLY A 148 7.32 -14.45 -0.89
N ILE A 149 6.95 -15.72 -0.92
CA ILE A 149 7.67 -16.85 -0.33
C ILE A 149 8.05 -17.83 -1.44
N PRO A 150 9.29 -18.36 -1.49
CA PRO A 150 10.39 -18.17 -0.52
C PRO A 150 11.00 -16.77 -0.57
N LEU A 151 11.57 -16.36 0.57
CA LEU A 151 12.20 -15.05 0.71
C LEU A 151 13.36 -14.89 -0.28
N GLY A 152 13.48 -13.70 -0.88
CA GLY A 152 14.55 -13.42 -1.86
C GLY A 152 14.21 -13.76 -3.31
N ALA A 153 13.08 -14.41 -3.58
CA ALA A 153 12.57 -14.58 -4.94
C ALA A 153 11.66 -13.42 -5.31
N SER A 154 12.11 -12.54 -6.22
CA SER A 154 11.31 -11.40 -6.66
C SER A 154 10.19 -11.83 -7.63
N GLY A 155 9.04 -11.16 -7.57
CA GLY A 155 7.95 -11.34 -8.55
C GLY A 155 6.86 -12.35 -8.16
N THR A 156 6.92 -12.96 -6.98
CA THR A 156 5.88 -13.87 -6.49
C THR A 156 5.28 -13.34 -5.20
N THR A 157 4.08 -12.76 -5.27
CA THR A 157 3.27 -12.50 -4.06
C THR A 157 2.32 -13.67 -3.88
N ASN A 158 2.53 -14.48 -2.84
CA ASN A 158 1.80 -15.73 -2.62
C ASN A 158 1.43 -15.98 -1.15
N MET A 159 1.70 -15.01 -0.27
CA MET A 159 1.37 -15.06 1.14
C MET A 159 0.47 -13.88 1.53
N LEU A 160 -0.50 -14.18 2.38
CA LEU A 160 -1.29 -13.22 3.13
C LEU A 160 -1.32 -13.67 4.59
N LYS A 161 -1.05 -12.78 5.53
CA LYS A 161 -1.15 -13.02 6.98
C LYS A 161 -1.84 -11.82 7.62
N VAL A 162 -2.77 -12.08 8.54
CA VAL A 162 -3.34 -11.06 9.43
C VAL A 162 -2.60 -11.12 10.75
N GLN A 163 -2.25 -9.97 11.29
CA GLN A 163 -1.55 -9.89 12.58
C GLN A 163 -2.04 -8.67 13.38
N THR A 164 -2.29 -8.90 14.67
CA THR A 164 -2.53 -7.79 15.61
C THR A 164 -1.19 -7.18 16.00
N VAL A 165 -1.11 -5.87 15.97
CA VAL A 165 0.06 -5.08 16.39
C VAL A 165 0.18 -5.13 17.90
N ARG A 166 1.32 -5.58 18.41
CA ARG A 166 1.60 -5.69 19.85
C ARG A 166 2.52 -4.56 20.32
#